data_7b122a2012e661009283a5378b8a46d6
#
_entry.id   7b122a2012e661009283a5378b8a46d6
#
_cell.length_a   1.000
_cell.length_b   1.000
_cell.length_c   1.000
_cell.angle_alpha   90.00
_cell.angle_beta   90.00
_cell.angle_gamma   90.00
#
_symmetry.space_group_name_H-M   'P 1'
#
loop_
_entity.id
_entity.type
_entity.pdbx_description
1 polymer ?
#
loop_
_entity_poly.entity_id
_entity_poly.type
_entity_poly.pdbx_seq_one_letter_code
_entity_poly.pdbx_strand_id
1 'polypeptide(L)'
;MPAPQSAQEITHYENFPVASWLCPPHLRAPIAAIYWFARTADDLADEGDASPQQRLDDLAAYRADLMAASKGQSASTRWPQVFSYLAVAIVKFSLPINYLDDLLSAFEQDIRKTRDGQGYQTEAELHDYCTRSANPVGRLLLHLYGITDAKALSYSDDICTSLQLINFWQDLSQDILRGRFYIPEDECAQFGVSRAELINSVQTKQQSQNATKLIAAQATNTPARMINGSKLVHLIPGRAGWELRFVVQGGLRILDKIKALNFQMLIHRPKLNTWDYVVIGWRALWM
;
A
#
# COMPACT_ATOMS: atom_id res chain seq x y z
N MET A 1 3.51 -29.26 -16.44
CA MET A 1 3.48 -28.20 -15.40
C MET A 1 2.08 -27.59 -15.43
N PRO A 2 1.32 -27.58 -14.33
CA PRO A 2 0.03 -26.88 -14.31
C PRO A 2 0.28 -25.39 -14.55
N ALA A 3 -0.58 -24.77 -15.37
CA ALA A 3 -0.56 -23.34 -15.59
C ALA A 3 -0.73 -22.60 -14.25
N PRO A 4 -0.12 -21.40 -14.06
CA PRO A 4 -0.36 -20.62 -12.85
C PRO A 4 -1.86 -20.43 -12.66
N GLN A 5 -2.32 -20.55 -11.41
CA GLN A 5 -3.71 -20.27 -11.05
C GLN A 5 -4.14 -19.01 -11.76
N SER A 6 -5.22 -19.12 -12.52
CA SER A 6 -5.66 -18.09 -13.45
C SER A 6 -5.93 -16.80 -12.70
N ALA A 7 -5.72 -15.66 -13.36
CA ALA A 7 -6.04 -14.32 -12.87
C ALA A 7 -7.49 -14.13 -12.33
N GLN A 8 -8.32 -15.17 -12.39
CA GLN A 8 -9.70 -15.22 -11.92
C GLN A 8 -9.85 -15.40 -10.41
N GLU A 9 -8.80 -15.78 -9.66
CA GLU A 9 -8.88 -15.94 -8.19
C GLU A 9 -8.41 -14.73 -7.39
N ILE A 10 -7.98 -13.64 -8.03
CA ILE A 10 -7.59 -12.41 -7.34
C ILE A 10 -8.85 -11.59 -7.05
N THR A 11 -9.52 -11.89 -5.93
CA THR A 11 -10.77 -11.22 -5.52
C THR A 11 -10.56 -9.94 -4.70
N HIS A 12 -9.33 -9.63 -4.28
CA HIS A 12 -9.00 -8.44 -3.50
C HIS A 12 -8.17 -7.45 -4.31
N TYR A 13 -8.89 -6.53 -4.95
CA TYR A 13 -8.36 -5.46 -5.78
C TYR A 13 -8.17 -4.19 -4.93
N GLU A 14 -7.19 -4.18 -4.01
CA GLU A 14 -7.15 -3.00 -3.15
C GLU A 14 -6.23 -1.89 -3.65
N ASN A 15 -5.12 -2.10 -4.34
CA ASN A 15 -4.28 -1.01 -4.88
C ASN A 15 -3.26 -1.46 -5.92
N PHE A 16 -3.34 -2.71 -6.40
CA PHE A 16 -2.33 -3.27 -7.28
C PHE A 16 -2.98 -3.92 -8.51
N PRO A 17 -2.70 -3.44 -9.72
CA PRO A 17 -3.32 -3.97 -10.95
C PRO A 17 -2.68 -5.28 -11.42
N VAL A 18 -2.73 -6.34 -10.60
CA VAL A 18 -2.06 -7.63 -10.87
C VAL A 18 -2.63 -8.36 -12.07
N ALA A 19 -3.91 -8.16 -12.35
CA ALA A 19 -4.62 -8.88 -13.42
C ALA A 19 -5.08 -7.97 -14.55
N SER A 20 -4.55 -6.75 -14.64
CA SER A 20 -4.95 -5.81 -15.68
C SER A 20 -4.55 -6.32 -17.06
N TRP A 21 -5.52 -6.31 -17.99
CA TRP A 21 -5.25 -6.58 -19.37
C TRP A 21 -4.41 -5.47 -20.05
N LEU A 22 -4.25 -4.33 -19.41
CA LEU A 22 -3.36 -3.25 -19.84
C LEU A 22 -1.90 -3.60 -19.60
N CYS A 23 -1.58 -4.50 -18.64
CA CYS A 23 -0.23 -4.96 -18.38
C CYS A 23 0.30 -5.79 -19.56
N PRO A 24 1.52 -5.51 -20.05
CA PRO A 24 2.19 -6.31 -21.09
C PRO A 24 2.27 -7.79 -20.71
N PRO A 25 1.94 -8.73 -21.62
CA PRO A 25 1.87 -10.15 -21.28
C PRO A 25 3.15 -10.71 -20.63
N HIS A 26 4.34 -10.25 -21.04
CA HIS A 26 5.62 -10.74 -20.53
C HIS A 26 5.93 -10.23 -19.10
N LEU A 27 5.24 -9.18 -18.62
CA LEU A 27 5.39 -8.64 -17.27
C LEU A 27 4.34 -9.15 -16.28
N ARG A 28 3.28 -9.80 -16.74
CA ARG A 28 2.22 -10.30 -15.85
C ARG A 28 2.72 -11.29 -14.81
N ALA A 29 3.56 -12.23 -15.24
CA ALA A 29 4.09 -13.24 -14.31
C ALA A 29 5.00 -12.66 -13.21
N PRO A 30 6.00 -11.81 -13.49
CA PRO A 30 6.81 -11.20 -12.43
C PRO A 30 6.02 -10.23 -11.56
N ILE A 31 5.04 -9.47 -12.11
CA ILE A 31 4.17 -8.61 -11.33
C ILE A 31 3.32 -9.46 -10.36
N ALA A 32 2.73 -10.56 -10.83
CA ALA A 32 1.99 -11.49 -9.99
C ALA A 32 2.88 -12.11 -8.88
N ALA A 33 4.13 -12.46 -9.20
CA ALA A 33 5.06 -13.01 -8.20
C ALA A 33 5.38 -11.98 -7.09
N ILE A 34 5.62 -10.72 -7.45
CA ILE A 34 5.81 -9.62 -6.49
C ILE A 34 4.56 -9.41 -5.64
N TYR A 35 3.39 -9.41 -6.26
CA TYR A 35 2.12 -9.26 -5.54
C TYR A 35 1.92 -10.38 -4.51
N TRP A 36 2.05 -11.65 -4.92
CA TRP A 36 1.86 -12.78 -4.03
C TRP A 36 2.89 -12.79 -2.90
N PHE A 37 4.12 -12.34 -3.17
CA PHE A 37 5.12 -12.16 -2.13
C PHE A 37 4.66 -11.11 -1.10
N ALA A 38 4.28 -9.92 -1.56
CA ALA A 38 3.84 -8.84 -0.67
C ALA A 38 2.55 -9.23 0.08
N ARG A 39 1.57 -9.81 -0.60
CA ARG A 39 0.29 -10.23 0.00
C ARG A 39 0.48 -11.33 1.05
N THR A 40 1.30 -12.33 0.77
CA THR A 40 1.58 -13.39 1.77
C THR A 40 2.29 -12.83 2.99
N ALA A 41 3.22 -11.89 2.82
CA ALA A 41 3.89 -11.22 3.95
C ALA A 41 2.91 -10.37 4.77
N ASP A 42 2.00 -9.65 4.11
CA ASP A 42 0.92 -8.91 4.73
C ASP A 42 -0.01 -9.83 5.55
N ASP A 43 -0.46 -10.94 4.95
CA ASP A 43 -1.29 -11.94 5.63
C ASP A 43 -0.58 -12.53 6.87
N LEU A 44 0.73 -12.80 6.79
CA LEU A 44 1.53 -13.25 7.95
C LEU A 44 1.57 -12.19 9.05
N ALA A 45 1.61 -10.92 8.69
CA ALA A 45 1.62 -9.82 9.64
C ALA A 45 0.25 -9.56 10.30
N ASP A 46 -0.86 -9.79 9.55
CA ASP A 46 -2.17 -9.25 9.89
C ASP A 46 -3.24 -10.29 10.17
N GLU A 47 -3.23 -11.40 9.45
CA GLU A 47 -4.34 -12.34 9.46
C GLU A 47 -4.18 -13.46 10.51
N GLY A 48 -5.33 -14.03 10.95
CA GLY A 48 -5.37 -15.13 11.92
C GLY A 48 -5.04 -14.74 13.36
N ASP A 49 -4.94 -15.75 14.23
CA ASP A 49 -4.81 -15.57 15.69
C ASP A 49 -3.37 -15.71 16.22
N ALA A 50 -2.36 -15.63 15.35
CA ALA A 50 -0.96 -15.74 15.75
C ALA A 50 -0.55 -14.61 16.69
N SER A 51 0.26 -14.93 17.72
CA SER A 51 0.82 -13.91 18.61
C SER A 51 1.78 -12.98 17.86
N PRO A 52 2.01 -11.75 18.34
CA PRO A 52 2.98 -10.84 17.72
C PRO A 52 4.37 -11.45 17.55
N GLN A 53 4.83 -12.26 18.50
CA GLN A 53 6.12 -12.94 18.40
C GLN A 53 6.13 -14.00 17.30
N GLN A 54 5.07 -14.82 17.19
CA GLN A 54 4.95 -15.79 16.11
C GLN A 54 4.94 -15.13 14.73
N ARG A 55 4.22 -14.00 14.58
CA ARG A 55 4.22 -13.21 13.34
C ARG A 55 5.62 -12.72 12.96
N LEU A 56 6.37 -12.21 13.93
CA LEU A 56 7.77 -11.79 13.72
C LEU A 56 8.68 -12.97 13.35
N ASP A 57 8.51 -14.13 13.99
CA ASP A 57 9.28 -15.35 13.69
C ASP A 57 8.94 -15.87 12.28
N ASP A 58 7.67 -15.81 11.88
CA ASP A 58 7.22 -16.21 10.55
C ASP A 58 7.76 -15.26 9.46
N LEU A 59 7.75 -13.93 9.69
CA LEU A 59 8.36 -12.98 8.78
C LEU A 59 9.88 -13.15 8.69
N ALA A 60 10.55 -13.49 9.79
CA ALA A 60 11.99 -13.79 9.78
C ALA A 60 12.30 -15.05 8.94
N ALA A 61 11.49 -16.10 9.06
CA ALA A 61 11.62 -17.30 8.22
C ALA A 61 11.30 -16.99 6.75
N TYR A 62 10.29 -16.15 6.47
CA TYR A 62 9.93 -15.72 5.13
C TYR A 62 11.06 -14.89 4.47
N ARG A 63 11.71 -14.02 5.26
CA ARG A 63 12.90 -13.26 4.83
C ARG A 63 14.08 -14.19 4.51
N ALA A 64 14.29 -15.26 5.32
CA ALA A 64 15.32 -16.24 5.03
C ALA A 64 15.09 -16.93 3.68
N ASP A 65 13.84 -17.26 3.34
CA ASP A 65 13.47 -17.81 2.03
C ASP A 65 13.69 -16.80 0.88
N LEU A 66 13.41 -15.51 1.08
CA LEU A 66 13.76 -14.46 0.11
C LEU A 66 15.27 -14.42 -0.14
N MET A 67 16.07 -14.45 0.91
CA MET A 67 17.54 -14.43 0.80
C MET A 67 18.10 -15.71 0.15
N ALA A 68 17.50 -16.87 0.40
CA ALA A 68 17.83 -18.11 -0.31
C ALA A 68 17.51 -18.02 -1.80
N ALA A 69 16.30 -17.59 -2.14
CA ALA A 69 15.86 -17.41 -3.53
C ALA A 69 16.75 -16.41 -4.30
N SER A 70 17.17 -15.33 -3.65
CA SER A 70 18.07 -14.32 -4.26
C SER A 70 19.45 -14.87 -4.62
N LYS A 71 19.91 -15.92 -3.91
CA LYS A 71 21.19 -16.61 -4.15
C LYS A 71 21.04 -17.83 -5.07
N GLY A 72 19.85 -18.07 -5.63
CA GLY A 72 19.57 -19.27 -6.43
C GLY A 72 19.52 -20.56 -5.60
N GLN A 73 19.35 -20.46 -4.29
CA GLN A 73 19.21 -21.58 -3.37
C GLN A 73 17.73 -21.94 -3.21
N SER A 74 17.45 -23.18 -2.80
CA SER A 74 16.08 -23.61 -2.53
C SER A 74 15.53 -22.91 -1.29
N ALA A 75 14.35 -22.29 -1.41
CA ALA A 75 13.56 -21.82 -0.29
C ALA A 75 13.01 -23.01 0.52
N SER A 76 12.52 -22.74 1.71
CA SER A 76 11.82 -23.74 2.53
C SER A 76 10.56 -24.27 1.85
N THR A 77 9.98 -25.34 2.39
CA THR A 77 8.71 -25.89 1.89
C THR A 77 7.48 -25.21 2.50
N ARG A 78 7.65 -24.09 3.23
CA ARG A 78 6.52 -23.39 3.88
C ARG A 78 5.69 -22.59 2.88
N TRP A 79 6.33 -21.93 1.91
CA TRP A 79 5.66 -21.06 0.93
C TRP A 79 6.08 -21.39 -0.52
N PRO A 80 5.95 -22.65 -0.96
CA PRO A 80 6.49 -23.07 -2.26
C PRO A 80 5.82 -22.39 -3.43
N GLN A 81 4.52 -22.03 -3.30
CA GLN A 81 3.77 -21.33 -4.34
C GLN A 81 4.25 -19.89 -4.58
N VAL A 82 4.77 -19.23 -3.54
CA VAL A 82 5.31 -17.88 -3.67
C VAL A 82 6.73 -17.92 -4.21
N PHE A 83 7.63 -18.65 -3.55
CA PHE A 83 9.05 -18.59 -3.86
C PHE A 83 9.43 -19.29 -5.17
N SER A 84 8.66 -20.30 -5.63
CA SER A 84 8.92 -20.90 -6.96
C SER A 84 8.78 -19.90 -8.11
N TYR A 85 7.79 -19.03 -8.04
CA TYR A 85 7.59 -17.98 -9.08
C TYR A 85 8.50 -16.77 -8.85
N LEU A 86 8.69 -16.37 -7.60
CA LEU A 86 9.53 -15.23 -7.25
C LEU A 86 10.99 -15.46 -7.62
N ALA A 87 11.54 -16.66 -7.36
CA ALA A 87 12.91 -17.01 -7.73
C ALA A 87 13.15 -16.90 -9.25
N VAL A 88 12.19 -17.35 -10.06
CA VAL A 88 12.24 -17.18 -11.51
C VAL A 88 12.24 -15.70 -11.91
N ALA A 89 11.38 -14.89 -11.26
CA ALA A 89 11.30 -13.47 -11.53
C ALA A 89 12.58 -12.73 -11.12
N ILE A 90 13.15 -13.06 -9.96
CA ILE A 90 14.42 -12.50 -9.47
C ILE A 90 15.54 -12.72 -10.49
N VAL A 91 15.73 -13.95 -10.94
CA VAL A 91 16.81 -14.28 -11.87
C VAL A 91 16.57 -13.65 -13.25
N LYS A 92 15.36 -13.81 -13.78
CA LYS A 92 15.04 -13.38 -15.16
C LYS A 92 15.04 -11.87 -15.33
N PHE A 93 14.60 -11.14 -14.30
CA PHE A 93 14.45 -9.68 -14.36
C PHE A 93 15.45 -8.95 -13.48
N SER A 94 16.39 -9.67 -12.83
CA SER A 94 17.36 -9.07 -11.89
C SER A 94 16.66 -8.17 -10.85
N LEU A 95 15.58 -8.67 -10.22
CA LEU A 95 14.79 -7.87 -9.29
C LEU A 95 15.65 -7.35 -8.13
N PRO A 96 15.55 -6.06 -7.78
CA PRO A 96 16.27 -5.48 -6.66
C PRO A 96 15.67 -5.97 -5.33
N ILE A 97 16.40 -6.89 -4.67
CA ILE A 97 15.96 -7.61 -3.45
C ILE A 97 15.72 -6.67 -2.27
N ASN A 98 16.45 -5.55 -2.20
CA ASN A 98 16.27 -4.56 -1.15
C ASN A 98 14.83 -4.04 -1.06
N TYR A 99 14.13 -3.85 -2.18
CA TYR A 99 12.74 -3.39 -2.15
C TYR A 99 11.77 -4.46 -1.61
N LEU A 100 12.04 -5.73 -1.84
CA LEU A 100 11.26 -6.82 -1.24
C LEU A 100 11.54 -6.93 0.26
N ASP A 101 12.79 -6.71 0.68
CA ASP A 101 13.18 -6.71 2.09
C ASP A 101 12.65 -5.49 2.85
N ASP A 102 12.56 -4.32 2.19
CA ASP A 102 11.95 -3.11 2.74
C ASP A 102 10.49 -3.35 3.14
N LEU A 103 9.71 -4.07 2.29
CA LEU A 103 8.32 -4.44 2.61
C LEU A 103 8.24 -5.30 3.88
N LEU A 104 9.11 -6.30 4.02
CA LEU A 104 9.15 -7.13 5.22
C LEU A 104 9.49 -6.31 6.47
N SER A 105 10.42 -5.37 6.34
CA SER A 105 10.82 -4.46 7.42
C SER A 105 9.67 -3.55 7.86
N ALA A 106 8.83 -3.10 6.92
CA ALA A 106 7.64 -2.33 7.22
C ALA A 106 6.59 -3.17 7.98
N PHE A 107 6.31 -4.39 7.54
CA PHE A 107 5.39 -5.30 8.24
C PHE A 107 5.87 -5.66 9.65
N GLU A 108 7.17 -5.91 9.84
CA GLU A 108 7.73 -6.11 11.18
C GLU A 108 7.55 -4.88 12.07
N GLN A 109 7.71 -3.67 11.51
CA GLN A 109 7.48 -2.42 12.24
C GLN A 109 6.03 -2.31 12.71
N ASP A 110 5.05 -2.63 11.84
CA ASP A 110 3.64 -2.59 12.20
C ASP A 110 3.29 -3.56 13.32
N ILE A 111 3.81 -4.79 13.27
CA ILE A 111 3.62 -5.77 14.34
C ILE A 111 4.18 -5.23 15.67
N ARG A 112 5.41 -4.67 15.67
CA ARG A 112 6.03 -4.13 16.87
C ARG A 112 5.26 -2.93 17.42
N LYS A 113 4.91 -1.96 16.57
CA LYS A 113 4.13 -0.78 16.99
C LYS A 113 2.77 -1.17 17.57
N THR A 114 2.05 -2.08 16.91
CA THR A 114 0.75 -2.58 17.39
C THR A 114 0.88 -3.31 18.74
N ARG A 115 1.87 -4.22 18.86
CA ARG A 115 2.15 -4.92 20.12
C ARG A 115 2.44 -3.98 21.27
N ASP A 116 3.24 -2.94 21.01
CA ASP A 116 3.72 -2.00 22.02
C ASP A 116 2.75 -0.81 22.22
N GLY A 117 1.61 -0.83 21.54
CA GLY A 117 0.60 0.24 21.59
C GLY A 117 1.13 1.58 21.09
N GLN A 118 2.10 1.57 20.17
CA GLN A 118 2.73 2.79 19.63
C GLN A 118 2.09 3.22 18.32
N GLY A 119 2.06 4.54 18.08
CA GLY A 119 1.77 5.16 16.79
C GLY A 119 3.02 5.80 16.19
N TYR A 120 2.83 6.73 15.29
CA TYR A 120 3.87 7.55 14.68
C TYR A 120 3.95 8.89 15.43
N GLN A 121 5.16 9.33 15.79
CA GLN A 121 5.33 10.55 16.58
C GLN A 121 5.16 11.80 15.71
N THR A 122 5.66 11.74 14.46
CA THR A 122 5.68 12.87 13.53
C THR A 122 5.28 12.43 12.11
N GLU A 123 4.88 13.40 11.29
CA GLU A 123 4.65 13.17 9.86
C GLU A 123 5.89 12.60 9.16
N ALA A 124 7.09 13.05 9.54
CA ALA A 124 8.35 12.56 8.99
C ALA A 124 8.55 11.05 9.27
N GLU A 125 8.21 10.59 10.46
CA GLU A 125 8.27 9.16 10.80
C GLU A 125 7.25 8.33 10.00
N LEU A 126 6.04 8.85 9.80
CA LEU A 126 5.04 8.20 8.95
C LEU A 126 5.48 8.14 7.49
N HIS A 127 6.09 9.21 6.98
CA HIS A 127 6.63 9.22 5.62
C HIS A 127 7.81 8.25 5.47
N ASP A 128 8.71 8.15 6.45
CA ASP A 128 9.78 7.15 6.47
C ASP A 128 9.20 5.72 6.37
N TYR A 129 8.14 5.42 7.12
CA TYR A 129 7.43 4.17 6.98
C TYR A 129 6.91 3.93 5.54
N CYS A 130 6.32 4.95 4.90
CA CYS A 130 5.83 4.84 3.52
C CYS A 130 6.96 4.54 2.52
N THR A 131 8.21 4.96 2.80
CA THR A 131 9.37 4.64 1.93
C THR A 131 9.67 3.14 1.88
N ARG A 132 9.23 2.37 2.88
CA ARG A 132 9.44 0.91 2.99
C ARG A 132 8.17 0.10 2.77
N SER A 133 6.98 0.65 3.09
CA SER A 133 5.71 -0.06 2.96
C SER A 133 5.03 0.11 1.59
N ALA A 134 5.26 1.23 0.90
CA ALA A 134 4.56 1.57 -0.34
C ALA A 134 5.50 1.81 -1.54
N ASN A 135 6.53 2.66 -1.37
CA ASN A 135 7.41 3.06 -2.46
C ASN A 135 8.13 1.88 -3.15
N PRO A 136 8.54 0.81 -2.44
CA PRO A 136 9.18 -0.35 -3.06
C PRO A 136 8.34 -1.00 -4.15
N VAL A 137 7.02 -1.01 -4.01
CA VAL A 137 6.09 -1.57 -5.00
C VAL A 137 6.22 -0.82 -6.33
N GLY A 138 6.11 0.51 -6.30
CA GLY A 138 6.26 1.34 -7.49
C GLY A 138 7.64 1.21 -8.14
N ARG A 139 8.69 1.17 -7.32
CA ARG A 139 10.07 1.02 -7.79
C ARG A 139 10.32 -0.34 -8.44
N LEU A 140 9.74 -1.44 -7.90
CA LEU A 140 9.79 -2.77 -8.52
C LEU A 140 9.08 -2.79 -9.87
N LEU A 141 7.91 -2.12 -9.98
CA LEU A 141 7.21 -2.00 -11.25
C LEU A 141 8.02 -1.21 -12.27
N LEU A 142 8.56 -0.04 -11.90
CA LEU A 142 9.40 0.76 -12.81
C LEU A 142 10.63 -0.04 -13.27
N HIS A 143 11.25 -0.81 -12.37
CA HIS A 143 12.36 -1.70 -12.72
C HIS A 143 11.96 -2.73 -13.79
N LEU A 144 10.79 -3.37 -13.65
CA LEU A 144 10.26 -4.31 -14.65
C LEU A 144 9.99 -3.65 -16.02
N TYR A 145 9.61 -2.37 -16.01
CA TYR A 145 9.44 -1.59 -17.24
C TYR A 145 10.76 -1.02 -17.80
N GLY A 146 11.89 -1.26 -17.13
CA GLY A 146 13.19 -0.74 -17.53
C GLY A 146 13.37 0.77 -17.32
N ILE A 147 12.57 1.36 -16.43
CA ILE A 147 12.59 2.80 -16.14
C ILE A 147 13.48 3.04 -14.92
N THR A 148 14.60 3.75 -15.13
CA THR A 148 15.61 4.06 -14.09
C THR A 148 15.81 5.57 -13.89
N ASP A 149 15.06 6.40 -14.59
CA ASP A 149 15.16 7.85 -14.50
C ASP A 149 14.81 8.34 -13.08
N ALA A 150 15.65 9.20 -12.50
CA ALA A 150 15.48 9.66 -11.12
C ALA A 150 14.18 10.43 -10.89
N LYS A 151 13.68 11.18 -11.90
CA LYS A 151 12.39 11.89 -11.78
C LYS A 151 11.24 10.90 -11.82
N ALA A 152 11.31 9.87 -12.67
CA ALA A 152 10.30 8.82 -12.72
C ALA A 152 10.22 8.08 -11.39
N LEU A 153 11.35 7.74 -10.77
CA LEU A 153 11.41 7.14 -9.44
C LEU A 153 10.78 8.05 -8.38
N SER A 154 11.13 9.35 -8.38
CA SER A 154 10.55 10.33 -7.44
C SER A 154 9.04 10.48 -7.60
N TYR A 155 8.54 10.54 -8.84
CA TYR A 155 7.10 10.61 -9.10
C TYR A 155 6.37 9.33 -8.68
N SER A 156 7.00 8.16 -8.85
CA SER A 156 6.47 6.89 -8.36
C SER A 156 6.36 6.89 -6.84
N ASP A 157 7.38 7.36 -6.13
CA ASP A 157 7.37 7.47 -4.68
C ASP A 157 6.26 8.41 -4.21
N ASP A 158 6.05 9.54 -4.90
CA ASP A 158 4.95 10.46 -4.59
C ASP A 158 3.57 9.80 -4.75
N ILE A 159 3.36 9.00 -5.80
CA ILE A 159 2.11 8.25 -6.00
C ILE A 159 1.94 7.21 -4.91
N CYS A 160 2.95 6.36 -4.67
CA CYS A 160 2.86 5.27 -3.72
C CYS A 160 2.64 5.77 -2.28
N THR A 161 3.41 6.78 -1.86
CA THR A 161 3.21 7.43 -0.56
C THR A 161 1.81 8.02 -0.45
N SER A 162 1.32 8.73 -1.49
CA SER A 162 -0.02 9.30 -1.47
C SER A 162 -1.11 8.24 -1.38
N LEU A 163 -0.99 7.13 -2.11
CA LEU A 163 -1.95 6.03 -2.03
C LEU A 163 -1.97 5.41 -0.64
N GLN A 164 -0.81 5.23 -0.02
CA GLN A 164 -0.70 4.70 1.34
C GLN A 164 -1.35 5.64 2.35
N LEU A 165 -1.07 6.95 2.27
CA LEU A 165 -1.71 7.94 3.14
C LEU A 165 -3.24 7.97 2.94
N ILE A 166 -3.71 7.90 1.68
CA ILE A 166 -5.15 7.82 1.37
C ILE A 166 -5.78 6.60 2.02
N ASN A 167 -5.12 5.45 1.98
CA ASN A 167 -5.59 4.24 2.65
C ASN A 167 -5.70 4.45 4.16
N PHE A 168 -4.69 5.04 4.79
CA PHE A 168 -4.76 5.33 6.22
C PHE A 168 -5.94 6.24 6.57
N TRP A 169 -6.17 7.29 5.77
CA TRP A 169 -7.30 8.18 6.02
C TRP A 169 -8.65 7.50 5.74
N GLN A 170 -8.71 6.62 4.77
CA GLN A 170 -9.90 5.84 4.42
C GLN A 170 -10.27 4.84 5.52
N ASP A 171 -9.27 4.20 6.13
CA ASP A 171 -9.43 3.02 6.97
C ASP A 171 -9.32 3.30 8.47
N LEU A 172 -9.26 4.58 8.90
CA LEU A 172 -9.11 4.99 10.30
C LEU A 172 -10.02 4.24 11.27
N SER A 173 -11.31 4.05 10.91
CA SER A 173 -12.26 3.36 11.79
C SER A 173 -11.95 1.87 11.96
N GLN A 174 -11.22 1.26 11.04
CA GLN A 174 -10.83 -0.16 11.11
C GLN A 174 -9.47 -0.33 11.78
N ASP A 175 -8.50 0.53 11.42
CA ASP A 175 -7.15 0.46 11.93
C ASP A 175 -7.08 0.75 13.43
N ILE A 176 -7.83 1.75 13.90
CA ILE A 176 -7.90 2.08 15.32
C ILE A 176 -8.45 0.90 16.14
N LEU A 177 -9.46 0.17 15.66
CA LEU A 177 -9.98 -1.02 16.33
C LEU A 177 -8.97 -2.18 16.37
N ARG A 178 -8.03 -2.21 15.44
CA ARG A 178 -6.92 -3.16 15.40
C ARG A 178 -5.70 -2.70 16.20
N GLY A 179 -5.78 -1.53 16.87
CA GLY A 179 -4.69 -0.93 17.63
C GLY A 179 -3.64 -0.24 16.77
N ARG A 180 -3.95 0.10 15.52
CA ARG A 180 -3.06 0.78 14.59
C ARG A 180 -3.38 2.26 14.52
N PHE A 181 -2.36 3.10 14.74
CA PHE A 181 -2.51 4.55 14.81
C PHE A 181 -1.55 5.22 13.81
N TYR A 182 -2.08 5.55 12.63
CA TYR A 182 -1.30 6.17 11.55
C TYR A 182 -1.36 7.71 11.56
N ILE A 183 -2.29 8.34 12.31
CA ILE A 183 -2.26 9.80 12.48
C ILE A 183 -1.10 10.14 13.44
N PRO A 184 -0.16 11.03 13.04
CA PRO A 184 0.97 11.42 13.88
C PRO A 184 0.52 12.04 15.20
N GLU A 185 1.24 11.73 16.30
CA GLU A 185 0.87 12.20 17.65
C GLU A 185 1.04 13.70 17.82
N ASP A 186 2.05 14.30 17.18
CA ASP A 186 2.22 15.77 17.17
C ASP A 186 1.05 16.47 16.49
N GLU A 187 0.53 15.92 15.39
CA GLU A 187 -0.68 16.42 14.73
C GLU A 187 -1.92 16.25 15.61
N CYS A 188 -2.07 15.09 16.26
CA CYS A 188 -3.14 14.88 17.24
C CYS A 188 -3.09 15.94 18.35
N ALA A 189 -1.90 16.21 18.89
CA ALA A 189 -1.71 17.21 19.95
C ALA A 189 -2.03 18.63 19.46
N GLN A 190 -1.64 18.98 18.22
CA GLN A 190 -1.92 20.29 17.62
C GLN A 190 -3.43 20.59 17.55
N PHE A 191 -4.25 19.57 17.27
CA PHE A 191 -5.71 19.71 17.22
C PHE A 191 -6.40 19.40 18.55
N GLY A 192 -5.64 19.09 19.62
CA GLY A 192 -6.17 18.75 20.93
C GLY A 192 -6.95 17.44 20.95
N VAL A 193 -6.59 16.48 20.10
CA VAL A 193 -7.21 15.16 19.98
C VAL A 193 -6.33 14.13 20.64
N SER A 194 -6.85 13.36 21.58
CA SER A 194 -6.12 12.26 22.21
C SER A 194 -6.41 10.91 21.52
N ARG A 195 -5.49 9.96 21.69
CA ARG A 195 -5.71 8.58 21.23
C ARG A 195 -6.96 7.94 21.84
N ALA A 196 -7.21 8.21 23.12
CA ALA A 196 -8.42 7.74 23.82
C ALA A 196 -9.70 8.31 23.18
N GLU A 197 -9.66 9.55 22.73
CA GLU A 197 -10.78 10.18 22.01
C GLU A 197 -10.99 9.53 20.63
N LEU A 198 -9.93 9.22 19.89
CA LEU A 198 -10.04 8.51 18.61
C LEU A 198 -10.69 7.13 18.79
N ILE A 199 -10.25 6.36 19.78
CA ILE A 199 -10.84 5.05 20.12
C ILE A 199 -12.31 5.20 20.49
N ASN A 200 -12.63 6.12 21.40
CA ASN A 200 -14.01 6.37 21.83
C ASN A 200 -14.89 6.79 20.66
N SER A 201 -14.37 7.64 19.75
CA SER A 201 -15.13 8.09 18.58
C SER A 201 -15.52 6.94 17.65
N VAL A 202 -14.61 5.97 17.43
CA VAL A 202 -14.90 4.77 16.63
C VAL A 202 -15.94 3.88 17.32
N GLN A 203 -15.81 3.69 18.65
CA GLN A 203 -16.72 2.82 19.43
C GLN A 203 -18.13 3.40 19.54
N THR A 204 -18.24 4.69 19.81
CA THR A 204 -19.53 5.37 20.03
C THR A 204 -20.18 5.87 18.74
N LYS A 205 -19.44 5.82 17.60
CA LYS A 205 -19.85 6.42 16.33
C LYS A 205 -20.13 7.93 16.44
N GLN A 206 -19.35 8.61 17.28
CA GLN A 206 -19.44 10.07 17.48
C GLN A 206 -18.06 10.68 17.31
N GLN A 207 -17.90 11.54 16.31
CA GLN A 207 -16.64 12.21 16.02
C GLN A 207 -16.72 13.67 16.43
N SER A 208 -15.73 14.16 17.18
CA SER A 208 -15.65 15.55 17.60
C SER A 208 -15.32 16.50 16.44
N GLN A 209 -15.54 17.78 16.62
CA GLN A 209 -15.12 18.80 15.65
C GLN A 209 -13.61 18.88 15.52
N ASN A 210 -12.86 18.65 16.61
CA ASN A 210 -11.40 18.68 16.60
C ASN A 210 -10.85 17.49 15.79
N ALA A 211 -11.37 16.29 16.02
CA ALA A 211 -11.01 15.11 15.22
C ALA A 211 -11.38 15.30 13.72
N THR A 212 -12.50 15.96 13.44
CA THR A 212 -12.88 16.29 12.06
C THR A 212 -11.89 17.26 11.41
N LYS A 213 -11.45 18.29 12.13
CA LYS A 213 -10.44 19.24 11.63
C LYS A 213 -9.08 18.57 11.41
N LEU A 214 -8.65 17.70 12.32
CA LEU A 214 -7.44 16.92 12.21
C LEU A 214 -7.44 16.06 10.92
N ILE A 215 -8.48 15.27 10.72
CA ILE A 215 -8.61 14.41 9.54
C ILE A 215 -8.72 15.26 8.25
N ALA A 216 -9.40 16.42 8.31
CA ALA A 216 -9.48 17.34 7.19
C ALA A 216 -8.10 17.90 6.81
N ALA A 217 -7.27 18.26 7.79
CA ALA A 217 -5.90 18.71 7.54
C ALA A 217 -5.07 17.63 6.85
N GLN A 218 -5.09 16.39 7.36
CA GLN A 218 -4.39 15.25 6.78
C GLN A 218 -4.83 14.98 5.33
N ALA A 219 -6.14 14.87 5.09
CA ALA A 219 -6.69 14.56 3.78
C ALA A 219 -6.49 15.69 2.75
N THR A 220 -6.39 16.95 3.20
CA THR A 220 -6.23 18.10 2.30
C THR A 220 -4.77 18.28 1.84
N ASN A 221 -3.79 17.83 2.61
CA ASN A 221 -2.37 17.91 2.25
C ASN A 221 -1.94 16.82 1.25
N THR A 222 -2.61 15.68 1.25
CA THR A 222 -2.26 14.51 0.42
C THR A 222 -2.36 14.75 -1.10
N PRO A 223 -3.37 15.48 -1.65
CA PRO A 223 -3.55 15.65 -3.10
C PRO A 223 -2.37 16.29 -3.82
N ALA A 224 -1.68 17.25 -3.19
CA ALA A 224 -0.57 17.97 -3.84
C ALA A 224 0.57 17.01 -4.26
N ARG A 225 0.91 16.07 -3.39
CA ARG A 225 1.91 15.03 -3.67
C ARG A 225 1.44 14.10 -4.79
N MET A 226 0.18 13.62 -4.74
CA MET A 226 -0.40 12.78 -5.79
C MET A 226 -0.39 13.47 -7.14
N ILE A 227 -0.74 14.76 -7.20
CA ILE A 227 -0.71 15.56 -8.43
C ILE A 227 0.72 15.73 -8.94
N ASN A 228 1.71 15.93 -8.06
CA ASN A 228 3.10 15.97 -8.50
C ASN A 228 3.54 14.63 -9.09
N GLY A 229 3.25 13.53 -8.41
CA GLY A 229 3.59 12.18 -8.86
C GLY A 229 2.86 11.79 -10.16
N SER A 230 1.66 12.33 -10.40
CA SER A 230 0.86 12.01 -11.59
C SER A 230 1.55 12.29 -12.91
N LYS A 231 2.59 13.14 -12.92
CA LYS A 231 3.44 13.39 -14.11
C LYS A 231 4.10 12.12 -14.62
N LEU A 232 4.23 11.08 -13.78
CA LEU A 232 4.75 9.76 -14.17
C LEU A 232 3.97 9.13 -15.31
N VAL A 233 2.66 9.38 -15.42
CA VAL A 233 1.81 8.76 -16.47
C VAL A 233 2.28 9.07 -17.89
N HIS A 234 3.01 10.18 -18.05
CA HIS A 234 3.57 10.60 -19.35
C HIS A 234 4.97 10.02 -19.62
N LEU A 235 5.62 9.46 -18.59
CA LEU A 235 6.94 8.85 -18.69
C LEU A 235 6.87 7.33 -18.88
N ILE A 236 5.74 6.71 -18.55
CA ILE A 236 5.52 5.28 -18.72
C ILE A 236 4.94 5.01 -20.11
N PRO A 237 5.58 4.16 -20.94
CA PRO A 237 5.13 3.92 -22.30
C PRO A 237 3.84 3.10 -22.37
N GLY A 238 3.03 3.38 -23.38
CA GLY A 238 1.93 2.55 -23.83
C GLY A 238 0.79 2.39 -22.82
N ARG A 239 0.28 1.16 -22.70
CA ARG A 239 -0.90 0.85 -21.89
C ARG A 239 -0.69 1.00 -20.38
N ALA A 240 0.55 0.83 -19.90
CA ALA A 240 0.87 0.96 -18.48
C ALA A 240 0.70 2.41 -17.98
N GLY A 241 1.00 3.41 -18.81
CA GLY A 241 0.69 4.81 -18.49
C GLY A 241 -0.82 5.06 -18.31
N TRP A 242 -1.66 4.38 -19.11
CA TRP A 242 -3.11 4.42 -18.95
C TRP A 242 -3.58 3.78 -17.64
N GLU A 243 -3.02 2.64 -17.30
CA GLU A 243 -3.32 1.96 -16.05
C GLU A 243 -3.00 2.84 -14.85
N LEU A 244 -1.83 3.49 -14.87
CA LEU A 244 -1.42 4.40 -13.80
C LEU A 244 -2.37 5.60 -13.66
N ARG A 245 -2.95 6.13 -14.77
CA ARG A 245 -3.97 7.19 -14.71
C ARG A 245 -5.19 6.74 -13.91
N PHE A 246 -5.67 5.51 -14.11
CA PHE A 246 -6.78 4.96 -13.33
C PHE A 246 -6.43 4.83 -11.85
N VAL A 247 -5.22 4.39 -11.52
CA VAL A 247 -4.73 4.27 -10.14
C VAL A 247 -4.72 5.64 -9.46
N VAL A 248 -4.11 6.65 -10.09
CA VAL A 248 -4.05 8.02 -9.57
C VAL A 248 -5.46 8.61 -9.39
N GLN A 249 -6.32 8.47 -10.40
CA GLN A 249 -7.69 8.99 -10.32
C GLN A 249 -8.54 8.22 -9.30
N GLY A 250 -8.26 6.93 -9.07
CA GLY A 250 -8.86 6.13 -8.02
C GLY A 250 -8.56 6.68 -6.63
N GLY A 251 -7.28 6.95 -6.34
CA GLY A 251 -6.86 7.57 -5.08
C GLY A 251 -7.47 8.96 -4.87
N LEU A 252 -7.42 9.83 -5.90
CA LEU A 252 -8.05 11.15 -5.83
C LEU A 252 -9.56 11.06 -5.63
N ARG A 253 -10.22 10.04 -6.21
CA ARG A 253 -11.65 9.82 -6.02
C ARG A 253 -12.00 9.40 -4.59
N ILE A 254 -11.16 8.62 -3.92
CA ILE A 254 -11.33 8.32 -2.49
C ILE A 254 -11.22 9.60 -1.67
N LEU A 255 -10.27 10.50 -1.95
CA LEU A 255 -10.17 11.81 -1.27
C LEU A 255 -11.42 12.68 -1.48
N ASP A 256 -12.00 12.70 -2.69
CA ASP A 256 -13.28 13.36 -2.94
C ASP A 256 -14.40 12.81 -2.04
N LYS A 257 -14.43 11.48 -1.86
CA LYS A 257 -15.44 10.81 -1.01
C LYS A 257 -15.20 11.07 0.48
N ILE A 258 -13.94 11.12 0.93
CA ILE A 258 -13.59 11.55 2.30
C ILE A 258 -14.12 12.96 2.55
N LYS A 259 -13.90 13.89 1.60
CA LYS A 259 -14.43 15.25 1.68
C LYS A 259 -15.96 15.30 1.67
N ALA A 260 -16.61 14.51 0.82
CA ALA A 260 -18.07 14.42 0.74
C ALA A 260 -18.73 13.88 2.02
N LEU A 261 -18.00 13.05 2.77
CA LEU A 261 -18.40 12.57 4.10
C LEU A 261 -18.03 13.55 5.24
N ASN A 262 -17.68 14.82 4.90
CA ASN A 262 -17.25 15.84 5.86
C ASN A 262 -16.12 15.33 6.79
N PHE A 263 -15.19 14.53 6.27
CA PHE A 263 -14.04 13.96 6.98
C PHE A 263 -14.42 13.11 8.21
N GLN A 264 -15.61 12.52 8.23
CA GLN A 264 -16.07 11.69 9.36
C GLN A 264 -15.56 10.23 9.24
N MET A 265 -14.26 10.07 9.14
CA MET A 265 -13.61 8.78 8.87
C MET A 265 -13.53 7.85 10.07
N LEU A 266 -13.74 8.36 11.28
CA LEU A 266 -13.87 7.51 12.48
C LEU A 266 -15.23 6.79 12.54
N ILE A 267 -16.20 7.26 11.75
CA ILE A 267 -17.57 6.72 11.72
C ILE A 267 -17.85 5.96 10.43
N HIS A 268 -17.32 6.48 9.31
CA HIS A 268 -17.61 5.99 7.96
C HIS A 268 -16.32 5.58 7.25
N ARG A 269 -16.42 4.52 6.42
CA ARG A 269 -15.38 4.12 5.49
C ARG A 269 -15.87 4.35 4.06
N PRO A 270 -15.31 5.30 3.30
CA PRO A 270 -15.69 5.50 1.89
C PRO A 270 -15.23 4.31 1.05
N LYS A 271 -16.09 3.89 0.10
CA LYS A 271 -15.79 2.85 -0.89
C LYS A 271 -16.14 3.35 -2.28
N LEU A 272 -15.40 2.91 -3.29
CA LEU A 272 -15.75 3.16 -4.68
C LEU A 272 -17.01 2.37 -5.05
N ASN A 273 -17.88 2.98 -5.81
CA ASN A 273 -19.06 2.35 -6.40
C ASN A 273 -18.98 2.40 -7.94
N THR A 274 -19.95 1.82 -8.63
CA THR A 274 -19.95 1.74 -10.11
C THR A 274 -19.86 3.10 -10.79
N TRP A 275 -20.50 4.15 -10.25
CA TRP A 275 -20.42 5.50 -10.78
C TRP A 275 -19.03 6.11 -10.61
N ASP A 276 -18.32 5.76 -9.55
CA ASP A 276 -16.95 6.26 -9.33
C ASP A 276 -16.02 5.81 -10.45
N TYR A 277 -16.18 4.59 -10.98
CA TYR A 277 -15.38 4.11 -12.12
C TYR A 277 -15.64 4.90 -13.40
N VAL A 278 -16.87 5.37 -13.61
CA VAL A 278 -17.18 6.27 -14.75
C VAL A 278 -16.45 7.61 -14.58
N VAL A 279 -16.47 8.18 -13.37
CA VAL A 279 -15.78 9.44 -13.07
C VAL A 279 -14.28 9.28 -13.22
N ILE A 280 -13.71 8.18 -12.67
CA ILE A 280 -12.27 7.84 -12.77
C ILE A 280 -11.88 7.73 -14.26
N GLY A 281 -12.64 6.98 -15.04
CA GLY A 281 -12.39 6.82 -16.48
C GLY A 281 -12.41 8.14 -17.23
N TRP A 282 -13.44 8.97 -16.98
CA TRP A 282 -13.54 10.31 -17.58
C TRP A 282 -12.33 11.18 -17.23
N ARG A 283 -11.96 11.28 -15.97
CA ARG A 283 -10.81 12.08 -15.51
C ARG A 283 -9.47 11.55 -16.07
N ALA A 284 -9.32 10.24 -16.20
CA ALA A 284 -8.13 9.62 -16.77
C ALA A 284 -7.88 10.01 -18.24
N LEU A 285 -8.93 10.32 -18.99
CA LEU A 285 -8.82 10.78 -20.39
C LEU A 285 -8.17 12.16 -20.51
N TRP A 286 -8.36 13.02 -19.51
CA TRP A 286 -7.90 14.42 -19.51
C TRP A 286 -6.63 14.64 -18.67
N MET A 287 -6.00 13.59 -18.25
CA MET A 287 -4.82 13.59 -17.39
C MET A 287 -3.50 13.57 -18.18
#